data_b4e2be568d750bda92408b3c29902595
#
_entry.id   b4e2be568d750bda92408b3c29902595
#
_cell.length_a   1.000
_cell.length_b   1.000
_cell.length_c   1.000
_cell.angle_alpha   90.00
_cell.angle_beta   90.00
_cell.angle_gamma   90.00
#
_symmetry.space_group_name_H-M   'P 1'
#
loop_
_entity.id
_entity.type
_entity.pdbx_description
1 polymer ?
#
loop_
_entity_poly.entity_id
_entity_poly.type
_entity_poly.pdbx_seq_one_letter_code
_entity_poly.pdbx_strand_id
1 'polypeptide(L)' 'MHTRKRLTIAYLAMAAALLVLFALNLFWG' A
#
# COMPACT_ATOMS: atom_id res chain seq x y z
N MET A 1 -12.15 -1.59 -18.97
CA MET A 1 -12.09 -2.33 -17.73
C MET A 1 -10.72 -2.75 -17.35
N HIS A 2 -9.83 -2.89 -18.32
CA HIS A 2 -8.44 -3.25 -18.02
C HIS A 2 -7.74 -2.17 -17.21
N THR A 3 -8.12 -0.93 -17.47
CA THR A 3 -7.53 0.21 -16.78
C THR A 3 -7.84 0.19 -15.29
N ARG A 4 -9.02 -0.26 -14.94
CA ARG A 4 -9.44 -0.28 -13.54
C ARG A 4 -8.63 -1.26 -12.72
N LYS A 5 -8.32 -2.39 -13.32
CA LYS A 5 -7.53 -3.39 -12.63
C LYS A 5 -6.17 -2.84 -12.24
N ARG A 6 -5.57 -2.08 -13.14
CA ARG A 6 -4.26 -1.49 -12.89
C ARG A 6 -4.33 -0.46 -11.77
N LEU A 7 -5.37 0.35 -11.79
CA LEU A 7 -5.55 1.35 -10.74
C LEU A 7 -5.76 0.71 -9.39
N THR A 8 -6.52 -0.37 -9.35
CA THR A 8 -6.77 -1.07 -8.09
C THR A 8 -5.47 -1.65 -7.53
N ILE A 9 -4.66 -2.25 -8.38
CA ILE A 9 -3.40 -2.82 -7.95
C ILE A 9 -2.46 -1.72 -7.43
N ALA A 10 -2.42 -0.60 -8.13
CA ALA A 10 -1.57 0.51 -7.69
C ALA A 10 -2.03 1.04 -6.34
N TYR A 11 -3.32 1.15 -6.16
CA TYR A 11 -3.87 1.63 -4.90
C TYR A 11 -3.55 0.67 -3.76
N LEU A 12 -3.71 -0.61 -4.01
CA LEU A 12 -3.41 -1.63 -3.01
C LEU A 12 -1.93 -1.62 -2.65
N ALA A 13 -1.09 -1.46 -3.64
CA ALA A 13 0.35 -1.41 -3.40
C ALA A 13 0.71 -0.23 -2.51
N MET A 14 0.11 0.93 -2.76
CA MET A 14 0.37 2.11 -1.95
C MET A 14 -0.14 1.92 -0.53
N ALA A 15 -1.31 1.34 -0.38
CA ALA A 15 -1.86 1.10 0.94
C ALA A 15 -0.98 0.13 1.73
N ALA A 16 -0.50 -0.91 1.06
CA ALA A 16 0.39 -1.86 1.71
C ALA A 16 1.70 -1.20 2.14
N ALA A 17 2.24 -0.34 1.30
CA ALA A 17 3.47 0.37 1.63
C ALA A 17 3.28 1.25 2.85
N LEU A 18 2.15 1.94 2.92
CA LEU A 18 1.85 2.78 4.06
C LEU A 18 1.71 1.97 5.35
N LEU A 19 1.06 0.81 5.23
CA LEU A 19 0.90 -0.06 6.39
C LEU A 19 2.24 -0.57 6.89
N VAL A 20 3.12 -0.95 5.98
CA VAL A 20 4.45 -1.42 6.33
C VAL A 20 5.24 -0.32 7.03
N LEU A 21 5.18 0.89 6.47
CA LEU A 21 5.87 2.02 7.08
C LEU A 21 5.34 2.32 8.47
N PHE A 22 4.04 2.24 8.63
CA PHE A 22 3.41 2.48 9.91
C PHE A 22 3.84 1.43 10.94
N ALA A 23 3.85 0.18 10.53
CA ALA A 23 4.27 -0.91 11.40
C ALA A 23 5.73 -0.76 11.80
N LEU A 24 6.56 -0.37 10.85
CA LEU A 24 7.98 -0.15 11.13
C LEU A 24 8.17 0.98 12.12
N ASN A 25 7.39 2.04 11.98
CA ASN A 25 7.47 3.16 12.91
C ASN A 25 7.13 2.75 14.32
N LEU A 26 6.10 1.93 14.47
CA LEU A 26 5.71 1.44 15.79
C LEU A 26 6.76 0.50 16.36
N PHE A 27 7.33 -0.31 15.51
CA PHE A 27 8.32 -1.29 15.95
C PHE A 27 9.63 -0.64 16.33
N TRP A 28 10.03 0.32 15.53
CA TRP A 28 11.28 1.03 15.77
C TRP A 28 11.14 2.06 16.90
N GLY A 29 9.93 2.38 17.20
CA GLY A 29 9.63 3.18 18.33
C GLY A 29 9.98 4.60 18.20
#